data_e6fa6971da8a13ef4d19becdb4afc6ac
#
_entry.id   e6fa6971da8a13ef4d19becdb4afc6ac
#
_cell.length_a   1.000
_cell.length_b   1.000
_cell.length_c   1.000
_cell.angle_alpha   90.00
_cell.angle_beta   90.00
_cell.angle_gamma   90.00
#
_symmetry.space_group_name_H-M   'P 1'
#
loop_
_entity.id
_entity.type
_entity.pdbx_description
1 polymer ?
#
loop_
_entity_poly.entity_id
_entity_poly.type
_entity_poly.pdbx_seq_one_letter_code
_entity_poly.pdbx_strand_id
1 'polypeptide(L)'
;MFGKMEMDWQIEEFMLYCRTRQLRKKTMGSYEQTLRLFERWCREKLDIATVDRISENVIRRYIADLQERGKYSFYAEEQTKQKNHPDRRRDFRKPISVTTINNYLRNIRVLFNWLESEEVIRKNPMKKVRLLKHNRQAKEYLSDEEMRKLISRMDKSYFPEHRDYVMIVLMFDTGMRLGECSSLVMRDVDLSSRRIMLRAEITKGRKDRIVYFSAKTETILRRWLQFKDRYVDTDYLFPVKRSGNPVSVCNFECNFKKYLARSSLNPNVSPHCLRNNFAKRCLMNGIAWCFYLIRAFVSIYKSSSCSFCKLSQTPRG
;
A
#
# COMPACT_ATOMS: atom_id res chain seq x y z
N MET A 1 -37.28 3.45 17.94
CA MET A 1 -36.07 4.30 17.91
C MET A 1 -34.78 3.57 18.36
N PHE A 2 -34.87 2.43 19.05
CA PHE A 2 -33.70 1.69 19.57
C PHE A 2 -32.75 1.10 18.49
N GLY A 3 -33.24 0.67 17.33
CA GLY A 3 -32.42 0.06 16.30
C GLY A 3 -31.43 0.99 15.59
N LYS A 4 -31.74 2.30 15.50
CA LYS A 4 -30.87 3.27 14.80
C LYS A 4 -29.53 3.58 15.50
N MET A 5 -29.37 3.25 16.78
CA MET A 5 -28.13 3.50 17.52
C MET A 5 -27.23 2.26 17.61
N GLU A 6 -27.67 1.11 17.14
CA GLU A 6 -26.84 -0.11 17.13
C GLU A 6 -25.64 0.06 16.24
N MET A 7 -24.46 -0.33 16.75
CA MET A 7 -23.19 -0.15 16.03
C MET A 7 -23.15 -0.96 14.74
N ASP A 8 -23.72 -2.15 14.76
CA ASP A 8 -23.79 -3.03 13.57
C ASP A 8 -24.57 -2.35 12.45
N TRP A 9 -25.77 -1.81 12.77
CA TRP A 9 -26.60 -1.07 11.81
C TRP A 9 -25.88 0.19 11.30
N GLN A 10 -25.20 0.93 12.16
CA GLN A 10 -24.44 2.13 11.78
C GLN A 10 -23.23 1.80 10.89
N ILE A 11 -22.62 0.63 11.06
CA ILE A 11 -21.56 0.17 10.15
C ILE A 11 -22.12 -0.10 8.76
N GLU A 12 -23.29 -0.75 8.66
CA GLU A 12 -23.94 -0.98 7.35
C GLU A 12 -24.27 0.34 6.62
N GLU A 13 -24.85 1.30 7.31
CA GLU A 13 -25.17 2.63 6.76
C GLU A 13 -23.91 3.36 6.32
N PHE A 14 -22.86 3.31 7.14
CA PHE A 14 -21.56 3.87 6.76
C PHE A 14 -20.96 3.17 5.53
N MET A 15 -21.09 1.85 5.43
CA MET A 15 -20.61 1.11 4.24
C MET A 15 -21.44 1.45 3.00
N LEU A 16 -22.75 1.70 3.14
CA LEU A 16 -23.60 2.21 2.06
C LEU A 16 -23.13 3.61 1.62
N TYR A 17 -22.90 4.53 2.56
CA TYR A 17 -22.32 5.84 2.30
C TYR A 17 -20.98 5.75 1.57
N CYS A 18 -20.09 4.84 1.97
CA CYS A 18 -18.81 4.61 1.29
C CYS A 18 -18.99 4.14 -0.16
N ARG A 19 -20.02 3.33 -0.44
CA ARG A 19 -20.37 2.86 -1.80
C ARG A 19 -20.85 4.03 -2.66
N THR A 20 -21.75 4.87 -2.15
CA THR A 20 -22.25 6.06 -2.89
C THR A 20 -21.12 7.04 -3.22
N ARG A 21 -20.10 7.14 -2.36
CA ARG A 21 -18.88 7.92 -2.58
C ARG A 21 -17.87 7.22 -3.50
N GLN A 22 -18.22 6.07 -4.07
CA GLN A 22 -17.37 5.29 -4.98
C GLN A 22 -15.95 5.01 -4.42
N LEU A 23 -15.85 4.71 -3.10
CA LEU A 23 -14.59 4.32 -2.51
C LEU A 23 -14.09 2.99 -3.10
N ARG A 24 -12.77 2.82 -3.16
CA ARG A 24 -12.17 1.57 -3.67
C ARG A 24 -12.56 0.39 -2.80
N LYS A 25 -12.87 -0.76 -3.41
CA LYS A 25 -13.20 -2.02 -2.72
C LYS A 25 -12.19 -2.36 -1.61
N LYS A 26 -10.88 -2.17 -1.87
CA LYS A 26 -9.84 -2.42 -0.86
C LYS A 26 -9.93 -1.49 0.35
N THR A 27 -10.29 -0.22 0.16
CA THR A 27 -10.49 0.74 1.25
C THR A 27 -11.72 0.37 2.07
N MET A 28 -12.81 0.07 1.39
CA MET A 28 -14.06 -0.38 2.01
C MET A 28 -13.85 -1.66 2.82
N GLY A 29 -13.20 -2.68 2.27
CA GLY A 29 -12.90 -3.90 3.00
C GLY A 29 -12.00 -3.68 4.23
N SER A 30 -11.08 -2.69 4.17
CA SER A 30 -10.28 -2.31 5.34
C SER A 30 -11.12 -1.63 6.43
N TYR A 31 -12.07 -0.78 6.05
CA TYR A 31 -13.02 -0.16 7.00
C TYR A 31 -13.88 -1.23 7.64
N GLU A 32 -14.59 -2.00 6.83
CA GLU A 32 -15.51 -3.05 7.26
C GLU A 32 -14.85 -4.01 8.25
N GLN A 33 -13.70 -4.58 7.87
CA GLN A 33 -12.96 -5.50 8.74
C GLN A 33 -12.59 -4.85 10.09
N THR A 34 -12.11 -3.62 10.08
CA THR A 34 -11.71 -2.93 11.31
C THR A 34 -12.92 -2.62 12.19
N LEU A 35 -14.00 -2.13 11.60
CA LEU A 35 -15.20 -1.70 12.31
C LEU A 35 -15.94 -2.90 12.91
N ARG A 36 -16.06 -4.00 12.17
CA ARG A 36 -16.64 -5.27 12.70
C ARG A 36 -15.81 -5.85 13.84
N LEU A 37 -14.47 -5.79 13.75
CA LEU A 37 -13.61 -6.19 14.87
C LEU A 37 -13.81 -5.33 16.11
N PHE A 38 -13.96 -4.03 15.94
CA PHE A 38 -14.18 -3.09 17.05
C PHE A 38 -15.57 -3.27 17.67
N GLU A 39 -16.61 -3.41 16.86
CA GLU A 39 -17.99 -3.66 17.29
C GLU A 39 -18.06 -4.94 18.12
N ARG A 40 -17.56 -6.06 17.59
CA ARG A 40 -17.55 -7.35 18.29
C ARG A 40 -16.78 -7.24 19.61
N TRP A 41 -15.65 -6.56 19.65
CA TRP A 41 -14.89 -6.35 20.87
C TRP A 41 -15.69 -5.55 21.91
N CYS A 42 -16.37 -4.48 21.51
CA CYS A 42 -17.22 -3.70 22.41
C CYS A 42 -18.35 -4.56 23.00
N ARG A 43 -18.97 -5.37 22.17
CA ARG A 43 -20.07 -6.26 22.59
C ARG A 43 -19.57 -7.35 23.54
N GLU A 44 -18.52 -8.09 23.20
CA GLU A 44 -18.04 -9.23 23.98
C GLU A 44 -17.30 -8.82 25.26
N LYS A 45 -16.57 -7.72 25.26
CA LYS A 45 -15.72 -7.32 26.41
C LYS A 45 -16.35 -6.29 27.32
N LEU A 46 -17.30 -5.51 26.83
CA LEU A 46 -17.87 -4.37 27.57
C LEU A 46 -19.40 -4.37 27.60
N ASP A 47 -20.06 -5.32 26.93
CA ASP A 47 -21.53 -5.35 26.76
C ASP A 47 -22.08 -4.02 26.19
N ILE A 48 -21.36 -3.46 25.20
CA ILE A 48 -21.73 -2.23 24.52
C ILE A 48 -22.09 -2.54 23.08
N ALA A 49 -23.36 -2.38 22.71
CA ALA A 49 -23.87 -2.60 21.37
C ALA A 49 -24.17 -1.30 20.59
N THR A 50 -24.27 -0.15 21.26
CA THR A 50 -24.71 1.10 20.67
C THR A 50 -23.62 2.17 20.61
N VAL A 51 -23.65 3.03 19.56
CA VAL A 51 -22.59 4.02 19.29
C VAL A 51 -22.54 5.17 20.31
N ASP A 52 -23.68 5.52 20.93
CA ASP A 52 -23.78 6.57 21.93
C ASP A 52 -23.06 6.23 23.24
N ARG A 53 -22.94 4.93 23.54
CA ARG A 53 -22.21 4.43 24.73
C ARG A 53 -20.70 4.39 24.55
N ILE A 54 -20.21 4.62 23.34
CA ILE A 54 -18.76 4.64 23.07
C ILE A 54 -18.16 5.95 23.54
N SER A 55 -17.36 5.88 24.59
CA SER A 55 -16.60 7.00 25.15
C SER A 55 -15.12 6.95 24.77
N GLU A 56 -14.39 8.03 25.05
CA GLU A 56 -12.92 8.05 24.94
C GLU A 56 -12.25 6.92 25.75
N ASN A 57 -12.79 6.60 26.92
CA ASN A 57 -12.28 5.50 27.75
C ASN A 57 -12.47 4.12 27.11
N VAL A 58 -13.57 3.89 26.41
CA VAL A 58 -13.78 2.65 25.62
C VAL A 58 -12.69 2.53 24.57
N ILE A 59 -12.41 3.59 23.83
CA ILE A 59 -11.33 3.59 22.81
C ILE A 59 -9.97 3.32 23.46
N ARG A 60 -9.67 3.93 24.61
CA ARG A 60 -8.40 3.69 25.33
C ARG A 60 -8.27 2.23 25.78
N ARG A 61 -9.34 1.62 26.28
CA ARG A 61 -9.37 0.18 26.64
C ARG A 61 -9.14 -0.70 25.41
N TYR A 62 -9.75 -0.34 24.27
CA TYR A 62 -9.50 -1.06 23.01
C TYR A 62 -8.04 -0.96 22.56
N ILE A 63 -7.40 0.19 22.71
CA ILE A 63 -5.97 0.36 22.41
C ILE A 63 -5.11 -0.53 23.31
N ALA A 64 -5.38 -0.58 24.61
CA ALA A 64 -4.67 -1.44 25.55
C ALA A 64 -4.83 -2.92 25.17
N ASP A 65 -6.05 -3.37 24.90
CA ASP A 65 -6.31 -4.73 24.42
C ASP A 65 -5.55 -5.04 23.12
N LEU A 66 -5.51 -4.11 22.16
CA LEU A 66 -4.73 -4.29 20.93
C LEU A 66 -3.22 -4.40 21.15
N GLN A 67 -2.69 -3.77 22.18
CA GLN A 67 -1.27 -3.84 22.55
C GLN A 67 -0.92 -5.18 23.23
N GLU A 68 -1.83 -5.71 24.03
CA GLU A 68 -1.65 -6.94 24.80
C GLU A 68 -1.98 -8.19 24.00
N ARG A 69 -3.08 -8.18 23.24
CA ARG A 69 -3.49 -9.34 22.46
C ARG A 69 -2.58 -9.56 21.25
N GLY A 70 -2.34 -10.80 20.94
CA GLY A 70 -1.59 -11.18 19.75
C GLY A 70 -2.42 -11.05 18.46
N LYS A 71 -1.74 -11.01 17.31
CA LYS A 71 -2.35 -11.06 15.99
C LYS A 71 -3.22 -12.30 15.85
N TYR A 72 -4.37 -12.12 15.18
CA TYR A 72 -5.29 -13.22 14.83
C TYR A 72 -5.87 -13.99 16.01
N SER A 73 -5.76 -13.48 17.22
CA SER A 73 -6.39 -14.06 18.42
C SER A 73 -7.85 -13.65 18.60
N PHE A 74 -8.31 -12.66 17.85
CA PHE A 74 -9.67 -12.15 17.87
C PHE A 74 -10.15 -11.89 16.42
N TYR A 75 -11.38 -12.24 16.10
CA TYR A 75 -11.96 -12.23 14.75
C TYR A 75 -13.23 -11.40 14.70
N ALA A 76 -13.57 -10.87 13.53
CA ALA A 76 -14.86 -10.20 13.31
C ALA A 76 -16.03 -11.20 13.30
N GLU A 77 -15.82 -12.38 12.68
CA GLU A 77 -16.81 -13.43 12.53
C GLU A 77 -16.16 -14.81 12.71
N GLU A 78 -16.89 -15.75 13.25
CA GLU A 78 -16.42 -17.15 13.44
C GLU A 78 -16.12 -17.85 12.11
N GLN A 79 -16.88 -17.53 11.07
CA GLN A 79 -16.65 -18.04 9.72
C GLN A 79 -15.28 -17.64 9.16
N THR A 80 -14.75 -16.47 9.56
CA THR A 80 -13.42 -16.01 9.17
C THR A 80 -12.32 -16.93 9.70
N LYS A 81 -12.50 -17.48 10.90
CA LYS A 81 -11.56 -18.46 11.50
C LYS A 81 -11.53 -19.75 10.69
N GLN A 82 -12.70 -20.27 10.32
CA GLN A 82 -12.83 -21.52 9.56
C GLN A 82 -12.23 -21.42 8.14
N LYS A 83 -12.44 -20.28 7.46
CA LYS A 83 -11.95 -20.08 6.08
C LYS A 83 -10.44 -19.74 6.00
N ASN A 84 -9.93 -18.95 6.92
CA ASN A 84 -8.57 -18.38 6.81
C ASN A 84 -7.53 -19.09 7.68
N HIS A 85 -7.94 -20.03 8.55
CA HIS A 85 -7.06 -20.77 9.46
C HIS A 85 -5.94 -19.91 10.06
N PRO A 86 -6.28 -18.81 10.76
CA PRO A 86 -5.31 -17.83 11.22
C PRO A 86 -4.33 -18.42 12.26
N ASP A 87 -4.71 -19.47 12.94
CA ASP A 87 -3.90 -20.28 13.85
C ASP A 87 -2.67 -20.92 13.18
N ARG A 88 -2.76 -21.21 11.87
CA ARG A 88 -1.65 -21.78 11.08
C ARG A 88 -0.64 -20.75 10.57
N ARG A 89 -0.86 -19.48 10.83
CA ARG A 89 0.04 -18.41 10.37
C ARG A 89 1.31 -18.33 11.22
N ARG A 90 2.45 -18.11 10.58
CA ARG A 90 3.75 -17.91 11.27
C ARG A 90 3.78 -16.75 12.25
N ASP A 91 2.88 -15.79 12.10
CA ASP A 91 2.75 -14.60 12.94
C ASP A 91 1.52 -14.64 13.86
N PHE A 92 0.90 -15.81 14.03
CA PHE A 92 -0.17 -16.01 15.00
C PHE A 92 0.30 -15.67 16.41
N ARG A 93 -0.51 -14.92 17.14
CA ARG A 93 -0.24 -14.39 18.48
C ARG A 93 1.01 -13.52 18.63
N LYS A 94 1.72 -13.17 17.56
CA LYS A 94 2.77 -12.15 17.65
C LYS A 94 2.17 -10.78 17.96
N PRO A 95 2.90 -9.87 18.62
CA PRO A 95 2.41 -8.52 18.93
C PRO A 95 1.89 -7.79 17.70
N ILE A 96 0.79 -7.06 17.87
CA ILE A 96 0.25 -6.20 16.82
C ILE A 96 1.14 -4.97 16.71
N SER A 97 1.60 -4.66 15.49
CA SER A 97 2.47 -3.48 15.29
C SER A 97 1.73 -2.18 15.55
N VAL A 98 2.43 -1.18 16.08
CA VAL A 98 1.89 0.18 16.29
C VAL A 98 1.28 0.76 15.01
N THR A 99 1.87 0.46 13.85
CA THR A 99 1.33 0.87 12.55
C THR A 99 -0.04 0.26 12.29
N THR A 100 -0.24 -1.01 12.62
CA THR A 100 -1.54 -1.70 12.48
C THR A 100 -2.58 -1.12 13.43
N ILE A 101 -2.21 -0.91 14.71
CA ILE A 101 -3.09 -0.28 15.70
C ILE A 101 -3.50 1.11 15.22
N ASN A 102 -2.55 1.93 14.76
CA ASN A 102 -2.84 3.26 14.23
C ASN A 102 -3.74 3.23 12.98
N ASN A 103 -3.65 2.18 12.14
CA ASN A 103 -4.57 2.01 11.02
C ASN A 103 -5.99 1.70 11.50
N TYR A 104 -6.15 0.85 12.50
CA TYR A 104 -7.46 0.60 13.11
C TYR A 104 -8.06 1.88 13.69
N LEU A 105 -7.28 2.65 14.45
CA LEU A 105 -7.74 3.93 15.01
C LEU A 105 -8.13 4.95 13.92
N ARG A 106 -7.42 4.99 12.79
CA ARG A 106 -7.81 5.85 11.66
C ARG A 106 -9.14 5.42 11.06
N ASN A 107 -9.35 4.12 10.88
CA ASN A 107 -10.60 3.61 10.32
C ASN A 107 -11.79 3.88 11.27
N ILE A 108 -11.62 3.64 12.57
CA ILE A 108 -12.62 3.95 13.61
C ILE A 108 -12.91 5.46 13.61
N ARG A 109 -11.89 6.31 13.52
CA ARG A 109 -12.06 7.77 13.45
C ARG A 109 -12.89 8.20 12.25
N VAL A 110 -12.74 7.56 11.09
CA VAL A 110 -13.55 7.89 9.90
C VAL A 110 -15.03 7.60 10.16
N LEU A 111 -15.37 6.46 10.80
CA LEU A 111 -16.75 6.16 11.18
C LEU A 111 -17.30 7.23 12.14
N PHE A 112 -16.59 7.53 13.24
CA PHE A 112 -17.09 8.47 14.24
C PHE A 112 -17.17 9.92 13.73
N ASN A 113 -16.33 10.32 12.77
CA ASN A 113 -16.45 11.60 12.09
C ASN A 113 -17.72 11.64 11.20
N TRP A 114 -18.03 10.55 10.52
CA TRP A 114 -19.24 10.41 9.74
C TRP A 114 -20.49 10.42 10.62
N LEU A 115 -20.52 9.64 11.71
CA LEU A 115 -21.61 9.64 12.68
C LEU A 115 -21.90 11.03 13.29
N GLU A 116 -20.85 11.83 13.53
CA GLU A 116 -21.01 13.21 13.99
C GLU A 116 -21.52 14.11 12.86
N SER A 117 -21.09 13.94 11.62
CA SER A 117 -21.59 14.71 10.48
C SER A 117 -23.03 14.41 10.08
N GLU A 118 -23.51 13.18 10.35
CA GLU A 118 -24.92 12.76 10.17
C GLU A 118 -25.77 13.01 11.43
N GLU A 119 -25.21 13.73 12.40
CA GLU A 119 -25.89 14.08 13.68
C GLU A 119 -26.39 12.86 14.49
N VAL A 120 -25.89 11.65 14.20
CA VAL A 120 -26.21 10.43 14.96
C VAL A 120 -25.68 10.51 16.38
N ILE A 121 -24.50 11.11 16.55
CA ILE A 121 -23.86 11.34 17.86
C ILE A 121 -23.57 12.82 18.06
N ARG A 122 -23.82 13.34 19.26
CA ARG A 122 -23.52 14.74 19.61
C ARG A 122 -22.04 15.00 19.89
N LYS A 123 -21.30 13.98 20.37
CA LYS A 123 -19.91 14.09 20.79
C LYS A 123 -19.09 12.96 20.22
N ASN A 124 -18.08 13.30 19.46
CA ASN A 124 -17.18 12.33 18.83
C ASN A 124 -16.07 11.89 19.81
N PRO A 125 -16.07 10.61 20.24
CA PRO A 125 -15.08 10.12 21.21
C PRO A 125 -13.66 10.08 20.66
N MET A 126 -13.48 10.12 19.32
CA MET A 126 -12.17 10.06 18.67
C MET A 126 -11.44 11.40 18.62
N LYS A 127 -12.10 12.54 18.93
CA LYS A 127 -11.46 13.87 18.85
C LYS A 127 -10.22 14.00 19.73
N LYS A 128 -10.26 13.48 20.93
CA LYS A 128 -9.16 13.55 21.91
C LYS A 128 -8.17 12.37 21.83
N VAL A 129 -8.50 11.31 21.08
CA VAL A 129 -7.64 10.13 20.97
C VAL A 129 -6.48 10.43 20.05
N ARG A 130 -5.25 10.35 20.54
CA ARG A 130 -4.03 10.51 19.75
C ARG A 130 -3.56 9.16 19.20
N LEU A 131 -2.96 9.16 18.01
CA LEU A 131 -2.29 8.00 17.48
C LEU A 131 -1.05 7.66 18.31
N LEU A 132 -0.74 6.38 18.42
CA LEU A 132 0.44 5.92 19.13
C LEU A 132 1.72 6.43 18.45
N LYS A 133 2.65 6.92 19.24
CA LYS A 133 3.98 7.27 18.76
C LYS A 133 4.73 6.00 18.35
N HIS A 134 5.38 6.01 17.21
CA HIS A 134 6.27 4.94 16.81
C HIS A 134 7.49 5.52 16.11
N ASN A 135 8.64 4.96 16.39
CA ASN A 135 9.86 5.32 15.70
C ASN A 135 9.80 4.76 14.27
N ARG A 136 9.80 5.66 13.29
CA ARG A 136 9.92 5.26 11.89
C ARG A 136 11.40 4.96 11.63
N GLN A 137 11.70 3.70 11.38
CA GLN A 137 13.02 3.36 10.86
C GLN A 137 13.21 3.99 9.49
N ALA A 138 14.45 4.41 9.19
CA ALA A 138 14.80 4.88 7.87
C ALA A 138 14.44 3.80 6.83
N LYS A 139 13.93 4.24 5.68
CA LYS A 139 13.60 3.30 4.61
C LYS A 139 14.91 2.75 4.05
N GLU A 140 14.98 1.44 3.91
CA GLU A 140 16.10 0.78 3.26
C GLU A 140 16.05 1.07 1.75
N TYR A 141 17.21 1.31 1.19
CA TYR A 141 17.44 1.49 -0.24
C TYR A 141 18.40 0.40 -0.70
N LEU A 142 18.33 0.06 -1.98
CA LEU A 142 19.38 -0.73 -2.61
C LEU A 142 20.40 0.23 -3.21
N SER A 143 21.69 0.03 -2.93
CA SER A 143 22.75 0.77 -3.61
C SER A 143 22.81 0.37 -5.10
N ASP A 144 23.52 1.15 -5.91
CA ASP A 144 23.68 0.81 -7.32
C ASP A 144 24.47 -0.51 -7.50
N GLU A 145 25.34 -0.83 -6.56
CA GLU A 145 26.06 -2.11 -6.52
C GLU A 145 25.13 -3.28 -6.17
N GLU A 146 24.30 -3.11 -5.16
CA GLU A 146 23.28 -4.08 -4.78
C GLU A 146 22.27 -4.31 -5.91
N MET A 147 21.86 -3.25 -6.61
CA MET A 147 21.02 -3.37 -7.80
C MET A 147 21.71 -4.16 -8.91
N ARG A 148 22.98 -3.87 -9.20
CA ARG A 148 23.76 -4.65 -10.19
C ARG A 148 23.89 -6.11 -9.78
N LYS A 149 24.17 -6.38 -8.51
CA LYS A 149 24.26 -7.72 -7.94
C LYS A 149 22.94 -8.49 -8.04
N LEU A 150 21.81 -7.82 -7.72
CA LEU A 150 20.47 -8.39 -7.87
C LEU A 150 20.20 -8.80 -9.33
N ILE A 151 20.38 -7.85 -10.26
CA ILE A 151 20.08 -8.03 -11.70
C ILE A 151 20.99 -9.08 -12.35
N SER A 152 22.28 -9.15 -11.97
CA SER A 152 23.25 -10.10 -12.54
C SER A 152 22.95 -11.55 -12.17
N ARG A 153 22.26 -11.78 -11.05
CA ARG A 153 21.91 -13.12 -10.56
C ARG A 153 20.57 -13.63 -11.10
N MET A 154 19.87 -12.84 -11.93
CA MET A 154 18.58 -13.22 -12.50
C MET A 154 18.74 -14.01 -13.79
N ASP A 155 18.02 -15.14 -13.88
CA ASP A 155 17.99 -15.99 -15.07
C ASP A 155 17.00 -15.40 -16.11
N LYS A 156 17.56 -14.89 -17.20
CA LYS A 156 16.78 -14.30 -18.31
C LYS A 156 16.31 -15.33 -19.33
N SER A 157 16.67 -16.58 -19.21
CA SER A 157 16.16 -17.70 -20.02
C SER A 157 14.84 -18.23 -19.47
N TYR A 158 14.61 -18.06 -18.15
CA TYR A 158 13.41 -18.51 -17.45
C TYR A 158 12.33 -17.42 -17.46
N PHE A 159 11.19 -17.69 -18.10
CA PHE A 159 10.14 -16.70 -18.38
C PHE A 159 9.71 -15.85 -17.16
N PRO A 160 9.34 -16.43 -15.97
CA PRO A 160 8.93 -15.63 -14.83
C PRO A 160 10.04 -14.69 -14.33
N GLU A 161 11.29 -15.13 -14.36
CA GLU A 161 12.41 -14.37 -13.84
C GLU A 161 12.85 -13.27 -14.83
N HIS A 162 12.81 -13.54 -16.13
CA HIS A 162 13.02 -12.53 -17.16
C HIS A 162 11.96 -11.43 -17.09
N ARG A 163 10.68 -11.80 -16.95
CA ARG A 163 9.59 -10.84 -16.72
C ARG A 163 9.88 -9.96 -15.51
N ASP A 164 10.18 -10.59 -14.36
CA ASP A 164 10.42 -9.90 -13.10
C ASP A 164 11.67 -9.00 -13.17
N TYR A 165 12.72 -9.43 -13.90
CA TYR A 165 13.89 -8.61 -14.22
C TYR A 165 13.51 -7.32 -14.95
N VAL A 166 12.71 -7.42 -16.00
CA VAL A 166 12.30 -6.24 -16.78
C VAL A 166 11.41 -5.32 -15.95
N MET A 167 10.52 -5.87 -15.11
CA MET A 167 9.72 -5.09 -14.18
C MET A 167 10.60 -4.32 -13.17
N ILE A 168 11.62 -4.97 -12.61
CA ILE A 168 12.57 -4.33 -11.68
C ILE A 168 13.28 -3.15 -12.37
N VAL A 169 13.82 -3.37 -13.56
CA VAL A 169 14.52 -2.32 -14.33
C VAL A 169 13.57 -1.17 -14.63
N LEU A 170 12.37 -1.46 -15.11
CA LEU A 170 11.39 -0.43 -15.45
C LEU A 170 10.95 0.40 -14.24
N MET A 171 10.65 -0.25 -13.12
CA MET A 171 10.30 0.46 -11.87
C MET A 171 11.46 1.28 -11.32
N PHE A 172 12.69 0.80 -11.44
CA PHE A 172 13.87 1.52 -11.01
C PHE A 172 14.16 2.75 -11.88
N ASP A 173 13.84 2.68 -13.17
CA ASP A 173 14.06 3.76 -14.14
C ASP A 173 12.94 4.82 -14.14
N THR A 174 11.71 4.44 -13.88
CA THR A 174 10.53 5.32 -13.98
C THR A 174 9.92 5.73 -12.64
N GLY A 175 10.27 5.02 -11.58
CA GLY A 175 9.68 5.22 -10.25
C GLY A 175 8.18 4.89 -10.15
N MET A 176 7.60 4.17 -11.12
CA MET A 176 6.19 3.73 -11.04
C MET A 176 5.96 2.75 -9.89
N ARG A 177 4.70 2.60 -9.45
CA ARG A 177 4.35 1.63 -8.40
C ARG A 177 4.26 0.22 -8.98
N LEU A 178 4.56 -0.79 -8.15
CA LEU A 178 4.47 -2.19 -8.57
C LEU A 178 3.09 -2.55 -9.14
N GLY A 179 1.99 -2.11 -8.50
CA GLY A 179 0.65 -2.38 -9.03
C GLY A 179 0.36 -1.68 -10.37
N GLU A 180 0.96 -0.51 -10.62
CA GLU A 180 0.89 0.17 -11.91
C GLU A 180 1.70 -0.60 -12.96
N CYS A 181 2.91 -1.02 -12.62
CA CYS A 181 3.78 -1.78 -13.50
C CYS A 181 3.14 -3.13 -13.89
N SER A 182 2.62 -3.88 -12.93
CA SER A 182 2.03 -5.20 -13.20
C SER A 182 0.79 -5.15 -14.11
N SER A 183 0.06 -4.04 -14.09
CA SER A 183 -1.19 -3.86 -14.86
C SER A 183 -1.00 -3.19 -16.21
N LEU A 184 0.25 -2.95 -16.65
CA LEU A 184 0.52 -2.32 -17.93
C LEU A 184 0.07 -3.19 -19.10
N VAL A 185 -0.52 -2.53 -20.10
CA VAL A 185 -0.87 -3.14 -21.39
C VAL A 185 -0.04 -2.51 -22.51
N MET A 186 0.10 -3.22 -23.62
CA MET A 186 0.95 -2.78 -24.75
C MET A 186 0.56 -1.41 -25.31
N ARG A 187 -0.74 -1.12 -25.41
CA ARG A 187 -1.26 0.17 -25.91
C ARG A 187 -0.87 1.38 -25.07
N ASP A 188 -0.41 1.17 -23.82
CA ASP A 188 0.01 2.24 -22.93
C ASP A 188 1.51 2.57 -23.08
N VAL A 189 2.25 1.77 -23.84
CA VAL A 189 3.71 1.87 -24.01
C VAL A 189 4.07 2.37 -25.38
N ASP A 190 4.69 3.53 -25.45
CA ASP A 190 5.28 4.09 -26.67
C ASP A 190 6.80 3.94 -26.59
N LEU A 191 7.32 2.93 -27.28
CA LEU A 191 8.75 2.64 -27.28
C LEU A 191 9.56 3.71 -28.05
N SER A 192 8.99 4.30 -29.10
CA SER A 192 9.67 5.30 -29.92
C SER A 192 9.91 6.61 -29.16
N SER A 193 8.89 7.06 -28.43
CA SER A 193 8.96 8.25 -27.57
C SER A 193 9.44 7.93 -26.16
N ARG A 194 9.74 6.66 -25.85
CA ARG A 194 10.19 6.18 -24.52
C ARG A 194 9.31 6.64 -23.37
N ARG A 195 7.99 6.54 -23.55
CA ARG A 195 6.99 6.97 -22.56
C ARG A 195 5.94 5.88 -22.28
N ILE A 196 5.38 5.93 -21.10
CA ILE A 196 4.27 5.06 -20.69
C ILE A 196 3.16 5.93 -20.11
N MET A 197 1.94 5.73 -20.61
CA MET A 197 0.73 6.33 -20.05
C MET A 197 0.23 5.48 -18.87
N LEU A 198 0.26 6.03 -17.69
CA LEU A 198 -0.34 5.40 -16.50
C LEU A 198 -1.75 5.95 -16.32
N ARG A 199 -2.75 5.16 -16.67
CA ARG A 199 -4.15 5.55 -16.64
C ARG A 199 -4.68 5.71 -15.22
N ALA A 200 -5.67 6.58 -15.03
CA ALA A 200 -6.33 6.86 -13.75
C ALA A 200 -6.84 5.59 -13.05
N GLU A 201 -7.33 4.61 -13.81
CA GLU A 201 -7.87 3.34 -13.32
C GLU A 201 -6.86 2.54 -12.52
N ILE A 202 -5.60 2.48 -12.98
CA ILE A 202 -4.52 1.74 -12.33
C ILE A 202 -3.75 2.59 -11.29
N THR A 203 -3.89 3.92 -11.34
CA THR A 203 -3.18 4.83 -10.43
C THR A 203 -3.89 5.00 -9.09
N LYS A 204 -3.15 5.07 -7.99
CA LYS A 204 -3.72 5.30 -6.65
C LYS A 204 -4.45 6.65 -6.55
N GLY A 205 -4.00 7.65 -7.30
CA GLY A 205 -4.54 9.03 -7.28
C GLY A 205 -5.71 9.27 -8.23
N ARG A 206 -6.17 8.26 -9.00
CA ARG A 206 -7.20 8.40 -10.03
C ARG A 206 -6.92 9.55 -11.02
N LYS A 207 -5.66 9.74 -11.39
CA LYS A 207 -5.21 10.72 -12.38
C LYS A 207 -4.28 10.05 -13.35
N ASP A 208 -4.46 10.36 -14.62
CA ASP A 208 -3.53 9.96 -15.67
C ASP A 208 -2.20 10.67 -15.46
N ARG A 209 -1.12 9.97 -15.77
CA ARG A 209 0.20 10.56 -15.85
C ARG A 209 1.11 9.80 -16.81
N ILE A 210 2.04 10.51 -17.40
CA ILE A 210 3.08 9.93 -18.22
C ILE A 210 4.34 9.74 -17.38
N VAL A 211 5.03 8.63 -17.61
CA VAL A 211 6.38 8.38 -17.12
C VAL A 211 7.30 8.10 -18.31
N TYR A 212 8.55 8.47 -18.17
CA TYR A 212 9.56 8.30 -19.23
C TYR A 212 10.62 7.28 -18.78
N PHE A 213 11.18 6.55 -19.73
CA PHE A 213 12.25 5.59 -19.49
C PHE A 213 13.44 5.82 -20.41
N SER A 214 14.61 5.32 -20.02
CA SER A 214 15.87 5.50 -20.72
C SER A 214 15.98 4.62 -21.97
N ALA A 215 16.89 4.97 -22.90
CA ALA A 215 17.21 4.15 -24.06
C ALA A 215 17.68 2.73 -23.69
N LYS A 216 18.37 2.58 -22.55
CA LYS A 216 18.76 1.27 -22.03
C LYS A 216 17.54 0.42 -21.68
N THR A 217 16.56 1.00 -21.03
CA THR A 217 15.29 0.33 -20.68
C THR A 217 14.47 0.01 -21.93
N GLU A 218 14.46 0.88 -22.95
CA GLU A 218 13.86 0.61 -24.25
C GLU A 218 14.42 -0.68 -24.87
N THR A 219 15.76 -0.81 -24.94
CA THR A 219 16.42 -2.01 -25.49
C THR A 219 16.01 -3.27 -24.70
N ILE A 220 15.91 -3.18 -23.39
CA ILE A 220 15.50 -4.30 -22.55
C ILE A 220 14.04 -4.66 -22.81
N LEU A 221 13.15 -3.66 -22.93
CA LEU A 221 11.72 -3.86 -23.23
C LEU A 221 11.54 -4.51 -24.61
N ARG A 222 12.25 -4.06 -25.66
CA ARG A 222 12.18 -4.67 -26.99
C ARG A 222 12.57 -6.15 -26.97
N ARG A 223 13.65 -6.51 -26.28
CA ARG A 223 14.07 -7.90 -26.10
C ARG A 223 13.05 -8.72 -25.32
N TRP A 224 12.46 -8.13 -24.27
CA TRP A 224 11.40 -8.78 -23.49
C TRP A 224 10.18 -9.06 -24.37
N LEU A 225 9.72 -8.11 -25.17
CA LEU A 225 8.56 -8.31 -26.05
C LEU A 225 8.80 -9.44 -27.03
N GLN A 226 9.95 -9.45 -27.72
CA GLN A 226 10.32 -10.54 -28.60
C GLN A 226 10.36 -11.90 -27.89
N PHE A 227 10.80 -11.93 -26.65
CA PHE A 227 10.81 -13.15 -25.84
C PHE A 227 9.40 -13.55 -25.39
N LYS A 228 8.63 -12.60 -24.87
CA LYS A 228 7.26 -12.82 -24.37
C LYS A 228 6.35 -13.38 -25.48
N ASP A 229 6.38 -12.78 -26.66
CA ASP A 229 5.49 -13.09 -27.77
C ASP A 229 5.69 -14.52 -28.33
N ARG A 230 6.83 -15.16 -28.05
CA ARG A 230 7.07 -16.58 -28.37
C ARG A 230 6.26 -17.53 -27.47
N TYR A 231 5.79 -17.10 -26.32
CA TYR A 231 5.20 -17.97 -25.30
C TYR A 231 3.77 -17.63 -24.94
N VAL A 232 3.36 -16.37 -25.10
CA VAL A 232 2.05 -15.89 -24.64
C VAL A 232 1.55 -14.78 -25.56
N ASP A 233 0.40 -14.98 -26.15
CA ASP A 233 -0.36 -13.96 -26.86
C ASP A 233 -1.29 -13.25 -25.88
N THR A 234 -1.00 -11.98 -25.61
CA THR A 234 -1.75 -11.16 -24.64
C THR A 234 -1.37 -9.69 -24.75
N ASP A 235 -2.33 -8.82 -24.50
CA ASP A 235 -2.12 -7.37 -24.42
C ASP A 235 -1.32 -6.94 -23.20
N TYR A 236 -1.24 -7.77 -22.17
CA TYR A 236 -0.48 -7.40 -20.96
C TYR A 236 1.02 -7.40 -21.21
N LEU A 237 1.69 -6.35 -20.72
CA LEU A 237 3.14 -6.22 -20.82
C LEU A 237 3.88 -7.28 -19.98
N PHE A 238 3.34 -7.62 -18.81
CA PHE A 238 3.95 -8.54 -17.84
C PHE A 238 3.01 -9.68 -17.45
N PRO A 239 2.75 -10.63 -18.36
CA PRO A 239 1.81 -11.71 -18.10
C PRO A 239 2.42 -12.85 -17.29
N VAL A 240 1.55 -13.69 -16.75
CA VAL A 240 1.85 -15.04 -16.30
C VAL A 240 1.83 -15.97 -17.51
N LYS A 241 2.92 -16.71 -17.77
CA LYS A 241 3.08 -17.57 -18.96
C LYS A 241 1.90 -18.50 -19.20
N ARG A 242 1.33 -19.07 -18.13
CA ARG A 242 0.26 -20.10 -18.22
C ARG A 242 -1.13 -19.52 -18.53
N SER A 243 -1.43 -18.33 -18.01
CA SER A 243 -2.80 -17.78 -18.05
C SER A 243 -2.95 -16.54 -18.93
N GLY A 244 -1.85 -15.93 -19.39
CA GLY A 244 -1.91 -14.65 -20.09
C GLY A 244 -2.30 -13.45 -19.22
N ASN A 245 -2.76 -13.68 -17.99
CA ASN A 245 -3.18 -12.65 -17.07
C ASN A 245 -1.96 -11.88 -16.49
N PRO A 246 -2.13 -10.64 -16.03
CA PRO A 246 -1.05 -9.88 -15.42
C PRO A 246 -0.52 -10.56 -14.15
N VAL A 247 0.78 -10.46 -13.90
CA VAL A 247 1.37 -10.98 -12.67
C VAL A 247 0.78 -10.27 -11.45
N SER A 248 0.37 -11.03 -10.44
CA SER A 248 -0.15 -10.43 -9.21
C SER A 248 0.97 -9.77 -8.41
N VAL A 249 0.64 -8.66 -7.72
CA VAL A 249 1.56 -7.96 -6.82
C VAL A 249 2.16 -8.90 -5.78
N CYS A 250 1.34 -9.78 -5.19
CA CYS A 250 1.79 -10.73 -4.18
C CYS A 250 2.81 -11.75 -4.75
N ASN A 251 2.58 -12.27 -5.95
CA ASN A 251 3.49 -13.20 -6.60
C ASN A 251 4.84 -12.53 -6.89
N PHE A 252 4.83 -11.32 -7.44
CA PHE A 252 6.06 -10.56 -7.65
C PHE A 252 6.81 -10.28 -6.34
N GLU A 253 6.12 -9.85 -5.27
CA GLU A 253 6.74 -9.61 -3.96
C GLU A 253 7.38 -10.86 -3.37
N CYS A 254 6.73 -12.02 -3.51
CA CYS A 254 7.29 -13.31 -3.08
C CYS A 254 8.55 -13.66 -3.88
N ASN A 255 8.52 -13.49 -5.20
CA ASN A 255 9.67 -13.74 -6.07
C ASN A 255 10.81 -12.76 -5.77
N PHE A 256 10.52 -11.47 -5.59
CA PHE A 256 11.51 -10.46 -5.29
C PHE A 256 12.31 -10.79 -4.02
N LYS A 257 11.66 -11.29 -2.96
CA LYS A 257 12.34 -11.76 -1.75
C LYS A 257 13.28 -12.93 -2.04
N LYS A 258 12.89 -13.86 -2.92
CA LYS A 258 13.75 -14.97 -3.34
C LYS A 258 14.98 -14.47 -4.09
N TYR A 259 14.82 -13.47 -4.98
CA TYR A 259 15.92 -12.88 -5.72
C TYR A 259 16.91 -12.15 -4.80
N LEU A 260 16.41 -11.40 -3.81
CA LEU A 260 17.23 -10.74 -2.80
C LEU A 260 18.04 -11.78 -1.99
N ALA A 261 17.39 -12.84 -1.51
CA ALA A 261 18.05 -13.90 -0.75
C ALA A 261 19.14 -14.60 -1.55
N ARG A 262 18.85 -14.96 -2.84
CA ARG A 262 19.83 -15.57 -3.74
C ARG A 262 21.01 -14.64 -4.05
N SER A 263 20.79 -13.34 -4.00
CA SER A 263 21.84 -12.33 -4.17
C SER A 263 22.55 -11.95 -2.88
N SER A 264 22.27 -12.63 -1.75
CA SER A 264 22.80 -12.29 -0.41
C SER A 264 22.55 -10.82 -0.06
N LEU A 265 21.35 -10.33 -0.38
CA LEU A 265 20.86 -9.00 -0.01
C LEU A 265 19.79 -9.12 1.07
N ASN A 266 19.49 -8.01 1.76
CA ASN A 266 18.48 -8.01 2.81
C ASN A 266 17.09 -8.38 2.26
N PRO A 267 16.50 -9.54 2.64
CA PRO A 267 15.21 -9.99 2.12
C PRO A 267 14.02 -9.17 2.63
N ASN A 268 14.22 -8.30 3.62
CA ASN A 268 13.19 -7.42 4.15
C ASN A 268 12.96 -6.16 3.30
N VAL A 269 13.84 -5.89 2.35
CA VAL A 269 13.67 -4.81 1.38
C VAL A 269 12.46 -5.11 0.50
N SER A 270 11.50 -4.19 0.43
CA SER A 270 10.31 -4.34 -0.41
C SER A 270 10.53 -3.75 -1.81
N PRO A 271 9.78 -4.18 -2.85
CA PRO A 271 9.87 -3.59 -4.20
C PRO A 271 9.62 -2.06 -4.22
N HIS A 272 9.02 -1.52 -3.16
CA HIS A 272 8.83 -0.07 -3.03
C HIS A 272 10.16 0.70 -2.91
N CYS A 273 11.26 0.01 -2.53
CA CYS A 273 12.60 0.60 -2.52
C CYS A 273 13.03 1.08 -3.91
N LEU A 274 12.64 0.39 -4.99
CA LEU A 274 12.97 0.77 -6.37
C LEU A 274 12.47 2.18 -6.71
N ARG A 275 11.23 2.48 -6.29
CA ARG A 275 10.65 3.81 -6.42
C ARG A 275 11.34 4.85 -5.52
N ASN A 276 11.74 4.44 -4.31
CA ASN A 276 12.50 5.32 -3.42
C ASN A 276 13.89 5.63 -4.01
N ASN A 277 14.54 4.63 -4.62
CA ASN A 277 15.82 4.80 -5.32
C ASN A 277 15.70 5.76 -6.50
N PHE A 278 14.63 5.64 -7.31
CA PHE A 278 14.34 6.59 -8.38
C PHE A 278 14.25 8.02 -7.85
N ALA A 279 13.44 8.24 -6.81
CA ALA A 279 13.28 9.55 -6.20
C ALA A 279 14.60 10.11 -5.63
N LYS A 280 15.42 9.26 -4.98
CA LYS A 280 16.75 9.64 -4.49
C LYS A 280 17.66 10.08 -5.63
N ARG A 281 17.74 9.31 -6.73
CA ARG A 281 18.56 9.68 -7.90
C ARG A 281 18.12 10.99 -8.53
N CYS A 282 16.81 11.23 -8.67
CA CYS A 282 16.30 12.49 -9.17
C CYS A 282 16.76 13.68 -8.30
N LEU A 283 16.69 13.53 -6.98
CA LEU A 283 17.15 14.57 -6.05
C LEU A 283 18.66 14.81 -6.15
N MET A 284 19.45 13.74 -6.22
CA MET A 284 20.93 13.83 -6.30
C MET A 284 21.40 14.46 -7.62
N ASN A 285 20.65 14.27 -8.71
CA ASN A 285 20.95 14.85 -10.03
C ASN A 285 20.35 16.26 -10.24
N GLY A 286 19.86 16.91 -9.19
CA GLY A 286 19.35 18.27 -9.26
C GLY A 286 18.09 18.45 -10.12
N ILE A 287 17.39 17.35 -10.46
CA ILE A 287 16.19 17.40 -11.29
C ILE A 287 15.02 17.94 -10.44
N ALA A 288 14.90 19.26 -10.35
CA ALA A 288 13.84 19.95 -9.61
C ALA A 288 12.42 19.62 -10.14
N TRP A 289 12.28 19.12 -11.36
CA TRP A 289 11.01 18.73 -11.99
C TRP A 289 10.35 17.50 -11.36
N CYS A 290 11.04 16.77 -10.50
CA CYS A 290 10.45 15.71 -9.69
C CYS A 290 9.47 16.19 -8.60
N PHE A 291 9.27 17.49 -8.42
CA PHE A 291 8.37 18.05 -7.41
C PHE A 291 6.92 17.54 -7.53
N TYR A 292 6.43 17.23 -8.72
CA TYR A 292 5.08 16.64 -8.88
C TYR A 292 5.00 15.19 -8.39
N LEU A 293 6.06 14.41 -8.53
CA LEU A 293 6.17 13.06 -7.93
C LEU A 293 6.51 13.17 -6.44
N ILE A 294 7.30 14.16 -6.04
CA ILE A 294 7.71 14.45 -4.66
C ILE A 294 6.52 14.97 -3.83
N ARG A 295 5.53 15.65 -4.39
CA ARG A 295 4.33 16.05 -3.62
C ARG A 295 3.57 14.86 -3.03
N ALA A 296 3.61 13.70 -3.66
CA ALA A 296 3.17 12.45 -3.07
C ALA A 296 4.14 11.95 -1.97
N PHE A 297 5.42 12.31 -2.04
CA PHE A 297 6.45 11.97 -1.05
C PHE A 297 6.49 12.96 0.13
N VAL A 298 6.33 14.25 -0.10
CA VAL A 298 6.32 15.31 0.92
C VAL A 298 5.13 15.21 1.86
N SER A 299 4.02 14.63 1.42
CA SER A 299 2.92 14.26 2.34
C SER A 299 3.37 13.24 3.41
N ILE A 300 4.41 12.46 3.13
CA ILE A 300 5.01 11.51 4.08
C ILE A 300 6.12 12.19 4.92
N TYR A 301 6.78 13.22 4.38
CA TYR A 301 7.89 13.93 5.04
C TYR A 301 7.48 15.17 5.82
N LYS A 302 6.30 15.74 5.63
CA LYS A 302 5.81 16.91 6.40
C LYS A 302 5.57 16.65 7.89
N SER A 303 5.78 15.41 8.36
CA SER A 303 5.73 15.09 9.80
C SER A 303 7.09 14.90 10.47
N SER A 304 8.19 15.11 9.77
CA SER A 304 9.53 15.11 10.37
C SER A 304 10.25 16.41 9.97
N SER A 305 10.55 17.21 11.00
CA SER A 305 11.39 18.40 10.93
C SER A 305 12.75 18.05 10.29
N CYS A 306 12.87 18.25 8.99
CA CYS A 306 14.14 18.12 8.30
C CYS A 306 14.72 19.53 8.12
N SER A 307 15.90 19.77 8.69
CA SER A 307 16.67 21.03 8.66
C SER A 307 17.01 21.53 7.24
N PHE A 308 16.70 20.75 6.21
CA PHE A 308 17.00 21.07 4.81
C PHE A 308 15.98 22.02 4.13
N CYS A 309 14.80 22.25 4.74
CA CYS A 309 13.80 23.17 4.19
C CYS A 309 14.05 24.66 4.49
N LYS A 310 15.09 25.01 5.24
CA LYS A 310 15.42 26.41 5.61
C LYS A 310 16.35 27.14 4.63
N LEU A 311 16.86 26.46 3.61
CA LEU A 311 17.85 27.04 2.68
C LEU A 311 17.28 27.61 1.38
N SER A 312 15.95 27.64 1.19
CA SER A 312 15.32 28.19 -0.02
C SER A 312 14.52 29.47 0.18
N GLN A 313 14.74 30.19 1.28
CA GLN A 313 14.17 31.51 1.50
C GLN A 313 15.31 32.54 1.67
N THR A 314 16.00 32.84 0.61
CA THR A 314 16.71 34.11 0.49
C THR A 314 15.90 35.02 -0.43
N PRO A 315 15.50 36.21 0.00
CA PRO A 315 14.86 37.18 -0.89
C PRO A 315 15.92 37.70 -1.88
N ARG A 316 15.55 37.71 -3.15
CA ARG A 316 16.31 38.49 -4.14
C ARG A 316 16.05 39.94 -3.86
N GLY A 317 17.08 40.64 -3.41
CA GLY A 317 17.21 42.07 -3.52
C GLY A 317 17.54 42.48 -4.96
#